data_5a1b1cf940226945266a724f87299490
#
_entry.id   5a1b1cf940226945266a724f87299490
#
_cell.length_a   1.000
_cell.length_b   1.000
_cell.length_c   1.000
_cell.angle_alpha   90.00
_cell.angle_beta   90.00
_cell.angle_gamma   90.00
#
_symmetry.space_group_name_H-M   'P 1'
#
loop_
_entity.id
_entity.type
_entity.pdbx_description
1 polymer ?
#
loop_
_entity_poly.entity_id
_entity_poly.type
_entity_poly.pdbx_seq_one_letter_code
_entity_poly.pdbx_strand_id
1 'polypeptide(L)' 'MAAKQKILIVDDDANIAELISLYLTKECYDTRMVHDGEEALQIYEQYGPNLILLDLMLPGIDGY' A
#
# COMPACT_ATOMS: atom_id res chain seq x y z
N MET A 1 -20.62 5.73 13.27
CA MET A 1 -19.81 5.99 12.14
C MET A 1 -18.65 5.04 12.05
N ALA A 2 -18.46 4.43 10.93
CA ALA A 2 -17.42 3.44 10.81
C ALA A 2 -16.08 4.12 10.60
N ALA A 3 -15.06 3.53 11.15
CA ALA A 3 -13.72 4.04 10.92
C ALA A 3 -13.30 3.71 9.51
N LYS A 4 -12.40 4.51 8.96
CA LYS A 4 -11.88 4.24 7.66
C LYS A 4 -11.06 2.98 7.70
N GLN A 5 -11.09 2.22 6.61
CA GLN A 5 -10.23 1.07 6.52
C GLN A 5 -8.83 1.52 6.17
N LYS A 6 -7.86 0.86 6.77
CA LYS A 6 -6.47 1.22 6.59
C LYS A 6 -5.83 0.32 5.57
N ILE A 7 -5.19 0.89 4.60
CA ILE A 7 -4.54 0.15 3.53
C ILE A 7 -3.07 0.52 3.48
N LEU A 8 -2.22 -0.48 3.56
CA LEU A 8 -0.79 -0.28 3.46
C LEU A 8 -0.36 -0.61 2.04
N ILE A 9 0.28 0.32 1.38
CA ILE A 9 0.73 0.15 0.00
C ILE A 9 2.24 -0.03 0.00
N VAL A 10 2.69 -1.17 -0.48
CA VAL A 10 4.12 -1.47 -0.56
C VAL A 10 4.50 -1.49 -2.03
N ASP A 11 5.27 -0.51 -2.46
CA ASP A 11 5.62 -0.38 -3.87
C ASP A 11 6.97 0.30 -3.99
N ASP A 12 7.83 -0.24 -4.84
CA ASP A 12 9.11 0.36 -5.10
C ASP A 12 8.96 1.67 -5.84
N ASP A 13 7.95 1.81 -6.66
CA ASP A 13 7.77 2.98 -7.48
C ASP A 13 6.91 3.98 -6.75
N ALA A 14 7.51 5.04 -6.28
CA ALA A 14 6.79 6.03 -5.50
C ALA A 14 5.67 6.68 -6.31
N ASN A 15 5.87 6.84 -7.61
CA ASN A 15 4.84 7.45 -8.44
C ASN A 15 3.59 6.59 -8.51
N ILE A 16 3.77 5.29 -8.66
CA ILE A 16 2.63 4.39 -8.72
C ILE A 16 1.95 4.31 -7.37
N ALA A 17 2.74 4.24 -6.30
CA ALA A 17 2.18 4.18 -4.97
C ALA A 17 1.36 5.43 -4.69
N GLU A 18 1.84 6.57 -5.14
CA GLU A 18 1.12 7.81 -4.91
C GLU A 18 -0.20 7.83 -5.66
N LEU A 19 -0.21 7.33 -6.88
CA LEU A 19 -1.45 7.27 -7.65
C LEU A 19 -2.47 6.36 -6.97
N ILE A 20 -2.02 5.22 -6.50
CA ILE A 20 -2.91 4.30 -5.81
C ILE A 20 -3.44 4.95 -4.54
N SER A 21 -2.57 5.62 -3.81
CA SER A 21 -2.97 6.28 -2.58
C SER A 21 -4.01 7.36 -2.84
N LEU A 22 -3.80 8.15 -3.89
CA LEU A 22 -4.75 9.18 -4.22
C LEU A 22 -6.11 8.59 -4.56
N TYR A 23 -6.11 7.52 -5.34
CA TYR A 23 -7.36 6.90 -5.71
C TYR A 23 -8.09 6.36 -4.48
N LEU A 24 -7.37 5.67 -3.61
CA LEU A 24 -7.99 5.08 -2.44
C LEU A 24 -8.45 6.15 -1.45
N THR A 25 -7.71 7.24 -1.36
CA THR A 25 -8.13 8.33 -0.49
C THR A 25 -9.45 8.92 -0.98
N LYS A 26 -9.63 8.99 -2.28
CA LYS A 26 -10.89 9.48 -2.81
C LYS A 26 -12.02 8.53 -2.46
N GLU A 27 -11.73 7.26 -2.30
CA GLU A 27 -12.74 6.29 -1.92
C GLU A 27 -12.88 6.19 -0.40
N CYS A 28 -12.32 7.12 0.31
CA CYS A 28 -12.47 7.19 1.77
C CYS A 28 -11.69 6.12 2.51
N TYR A 29 -10.57 5.68 1.98
CA TYR A 29 -9.68 4.80 2.70
C TYR A 29 -8.55 5.59 3.32
N ASP A 30 -7.99 5.06 4.39
CA ASP A 30 -6.81 5.65 5.00
C ASP A 30 -5.62 4.86 4.47
N THR A 31 -4.64 5.53 3.89
CA THR A 31 -3.54 4.83 3.23
C THR A 31 -2.20 5.23 3.79
N ARG A 32 -1.26 4.31 3.73
CA ARG A 32 0.13 4.56 4.04
C ARG A 32 0.96 3.93 2.95
N MET A 33 2.05 4.58 2.58
CA MET A 33 2.92 4.07 1.52
C MET A 33 4.28 3.76 2.10
N VAL A 34 4.81 2.60 1.74
CA VAL A 34 6.17 2.25 2.10
C VAL A 34 6.85 1.71 0.87
N HIS A 35 8.18 1.69 0.89
CA HIS A 35 8.95 1.36 -0.31
C HIS A 35 9.62 0.00 -0.25
N ASP A 36 9.69 -0.63 0.89
CA ASP A 36 10.32 -1.94 0.97
C ASP A 36 9.69 -2.75 2.08
N GLY A 37 10.05 -4.02 2.13
CA GLY A 37 9.42 -4.95 3.04
C GLY A 37 9.74 -4.70 4.50
N GLU A 38 10.95 -4.24 4.78
CA GLU A 38 11.32 -3.96 6.16
C GLU A 38 10.49 -2.82 6.70
N GLU A 39 10.35 -1.77 5.91
CA GLU A 39 9.54 -0.64 6.30
C GLU A 39 8.10 -1.08 6.47
N ALA A 40 7.65 -1.96 5.60
CA ALA A 40 6.28 -2.45 5.68
C ALA A 40 6.03 -3.18 6.99
N LEU A 41 6.99 -3.99 7.43
CA LEU A 41 6.81 -4.71 8.68
C LEU A 41 6.73 -3.77 9.87
N GLN A 42 7.57 -2.74 9.88
CA GLN A 42 7.54 -1.78 10.97
C GLN A 42 6.23 -1.03 11.00
N ILE A 43 5.77 -0.59 9.84
CA ILE A 43 4.52 0.15 9.77
C ILE A 43 3.34 -0.75 10.09
N TYR A 44 3.43 -2.00 9.67
CA TYR A 44 2.33 -2.92 9.90
C TYR A 44 2.01 -3.02 11.39
N GLU A 45 3.02 -3.13 12.21
CA GLU A 45 2.79 -3.27 13.64
C GLU A 45 2.22 -2.01 14.25
N GLN A 46 2.64 -0.86 13.77
CA GLN A 46 2.18 0.39 14.35
C GLN A 46 0.86 0.85 13.77
N TYR A 47 0.68 0.64 12.48
CA TYR A 47 -0.47 1.19 11.79
C TYR A 47 -1.67 0.24 11.85
N GLY A 48 -1.42 -1.04 11.83
CA GLY A 48 -2.51 -2.02 11.89
C GLY A 48 -3.41 -1.98 10.67
N PRO A 49 -2.86 -2.15 9.48
CA PRO A 49 -3.69 -2.03 8.28
C PRO A 49 -4.68 -3.19 8.17
N ASN A 50 -5.80 -2.92 7.53
CA ASN A 50 -6.79 -3.94 7.25
C ASN A 50 -6.43 -4.70 5.96
N LEU A 51 -5.68 -4.06 5.09
CA LEU A 51 -5.32 -4.65 3.81
C LEU A 51 -3.93 -4.18 3.42
N ILE A 52 -3.15 -5.06 2.84
CA ILE A 52 -1.83 -4.70 2.33
C ILE A 52 -1.83 -4.92 0.84
N LEU A 53 -1.49 -3.88 0.08
CA LEU A 53 -1.37 -3.98 -1.35
C LEU A 53 0.11 -4.07 -1.69
N LEU A 54 0.50 -5.18 -2.29
CA LEU A 54 1.87 -5.36 -2.71
C LEU A 54 1.93 -5.25 -4.20
N ASP A 55 2.62 -4.24 -4.69
CA ASP A 55 2.79 -4.10 -6.11
C ASP A 55 4.18 -4.59 -6.45
N LEU A 56 4.28 -5.83 -6.77
CA LEU A 56 5.56 -6.40 -7.10
C LEU A 56 5.74 -6.33 -8.59
N MET A 57 6.27 -5.26 -9.05
CA MET A 57 6.54 -5.11 -10.46
C MET A 57 7.73 -5.95 -10.82
N LEU A 58 7.57 -7.24 -10.79
CA LEU A 58 8.67 -8.12 -11.07
C LEU A 58 8.66 -8.44 -12.53
N PRO A 59 9.63 -7.95 -13.23
CA PRO A 59 9.62 -8.04 -14.69
C PRO A 59 9.54 -9.45 -15.20
N GLY A 60 9.98 -10.39 -14.53
CA GLY A 60 9.97 -11.70 -15.07
C GLY A 60 8.74 -12.50 -14.82
N ILE A 61 7.77 -11.94 -14.19
CA ILE A 61 6.66 -12.68 -13.81
C ILE A 61 5.53 -12.57 -14.71
N ASP A 62 5.50 -11.58 -15.43
CA ASP A 62 4.38 -11.33 -16.14
C ASP A 62 4.07 -12.42 -17.02
N GLY A 63 4.14 -12.89 -17.58
CA GLY A 63 3.79 -13.83 -18.46
C GLY A 63 3.19 -15.03 -17.94
N TYR A 64 3.15 -15.13 -16.74
CA TYR A 64 2.56 -16.30 -16.31
C TYR A 64 1.12 -16.35 -16.58
#